data_cb25a7c70a389dca16d6efe9af32b15c
#
_entry.id   cb25a7c70a389dca16d6efe9af32b15c
#
_cell.length_a   1.000
_cell.length_b   1.000
_cell.length_c   1.000
_cell.angle_alpha   90.00
_cell.angle_beta   90.00
_cell.angle_gamma   90.00
#
_symmetry.space_group_name_H-M   'P 1'
#
loop_
_entity.id
_entity.type
_entity.pdbx_description
1 polymer ?
#
loop_
_entity_poly.entity_id
_entity_poly.type
_entity_poly.pdbx_seq_one_letter_code
_entity_poly.pdbx_strand_id
1 'polypeptide(L)'
;MKSKLNLDPKVVDSARQHAANIAHDMQEFIERHTTVSTERTIVRLLGVDGVDDVDTPLPNVVVDQLKEAGALPTGAAYWIGNAIVQTGKTPQEIAEEMAEGKLDITKLPTCSQEEASEALKPSIKATFEKIDMQKAKREEYLKTIGEGPEPYIYVIVATGNIYEDVIQAQAAARQGADIIAVIRTTAQSLLDYVPYGPTTEGFGGTYATQENFRIMRKALDEVGEEVGRYIRLCNYSSGMC
;
A
#
# COMPACT_ATOMS: atom_id res chain seq x y z
N MET A 1 -19.99 -20.09 -29.00
CA MET A 1 -20.59 -18.94 -28.32
C MET A 1 -20.85 -17.85 -29.34
N LYS A 2 -22.08 -17.38 -29.51
CA LYS A 2 -22.33 -16.19 -30.33
C LYS A 2 -21.71 -14.98 -29.62
N SER A 3 -20.80 -14.27 -30.32
CA SER A 3 -20.26 -12.99 -29.83
C SER A 3 -21.41 -12.03 -29.52
N LYS A 4 -21.48 -11.52 -28.28
CA LYS A 4 -22.48 -10.52 -27.90
C LYS A 4 -22.29 -9.18 -28.60
N LEU A 5 -21.08 -8.95 -29.11
CA LEU A 5 -20.68 -7.77 -29.85
C LEU A 5 -20.19 -8.22 -31.22
N ASN A 6 -20.78 -7.71 -32.27
CA ASN A 6 -20.38 -8.02 -33.66
C ASN A 6 -19.14 -7.17 -34.05
N LEU A 7 -18.01 -7.42 -33.36
CA LEU A 7 -16.76 -6.71 -33.63
C LEU A 7 -15.91 -7.53 -34.62
N ASP A 8 -15.31 -6.83 -35.57
CA ASP A 8 -14.32 -7.43 -36.47
C ASP A 8 -13.03 -7.75 -35.68
N PRO A 9 -12.63 -9.03 -35.58
CA PRO A 9 -11.41 -9.41 -34.87
C PRO A 9 -10.16 -8.70 -35.36
N LYS A 10 -10.05 -8.45 -36.67
CA LYS A 10 -8.88 -7.75 -37.24
C LYS A 10 -8.77 -6.31 -36.76
N VAL A 11 -9.90 -5.61 -36.63
CA VAL A 11 -9.93 -4.24 -36.11
C VAL A 11 -9.57 -4.23 -34.62
N VAL A 12 -10.08 -5.20 -33.84
CA VAL A 12 -9.72 -5.36 -32.43
C VAL A 12 -8.23 -5.66 -32.25
N ASP A 13 -7.67 -6.55 -33.05
CA ASP A 13 -6.24 -6.90 -32.98
C ASP A 13 -5.36 -5.72 -33.40
N SER A 14 -5.75 -4.98 -34.44
CA SER A 14 -5.05 -3.74 -34.83
C SER A 14 -5.07 -2.70 -33.72
N ALA A 15 -6.21 -2.48 -33.08
CA ALA A 15 -6.32 -1.56 -31.97
C ALA A 15 -5.45 -1.98 -30.77
N ARG A 16 -5.43 -3.27 -30.45
CA ARG A 16 -4.55 -3.83 -29.42
C ARG A 16 -3.08 -3.61 -29.72
N GLN A 17 -2.67 -3.82 -30.99
CA GLN A 17 -1.28 -3.60 -31.38
C GLN A 17 -0.87 -2.14 -31.23
N HIS A 18 -1.72 -1.19 -31.64
CA HIS A 18 -1.45 0.23 -31.44
C HIS A 18 -1.36 0.60 -29.94
N ALA A 19 -2.29 0.08 -29.14
CA ALA A 19 -2.24 0.29 -27.68
C ALA A 19 -0.98 -0.31 -27.04
N ALA A 20 -0.55 -1.49 -27.50
CA ALA A 20 0.67 -2.13 -27.00
C ALA A 20 1.92 -1.31 -27.35
N ASN A 21 2.00 -0.74 -28.55
CA ASN A 21 3.12 0.10 -28.94
C ASN A 21 3.20 1.38 -28.08
N ILE A 22 2.05 2.06 -27.87
CA ILE A 22 1.99 3.25 -27.00
C ILE A 22 2.38 2.87 -25.57
N ALA A 23 1.89 1.76 -25.06
CA ALA A 23 2.23 1.29 -23.71
C ALA A 23 3.71 0.98 -23.57
N HIS A 24 4.33 0.42 -24.60
CA HIS A 24 5.78 0.14 -24.60
C HIS A 24 6.60 1.42 -24.52
N ASP A 25 6.30 2.43 -25.33
CA ASP A 25 7.01 3.71 -25.29
C ASP A 25 6.86 4.41 -23.93
N MET A 26 5.65 4.34 -23.36
CA MET A 26 5.39 4.88 -22.02
C MET A 26 6.12 4.10 -20.92
N GLN A 27 6.21 2.78 -21.06
CA GLN A 27 6.93 1.92 -20.10
C GLN A 27 8.42 2.26 -20.07
N GLU A 28 9.05 2.46 -21.23
CA GLU A 28 10.45 2.89 -21.29
C GLU A 28 10.69 4.25 -20.62
N PHE A 29 9.72 5.16 -20.72
CA PHE A 29 9.78 6.43 -19.99
C PHE A 29 9.67 6.21 -18.48
N ILE A 30 8.70 5.43 -18.03
CA ILE A 30 8.46 5.13 -16.61
C ILE A 30 9.67 4.48 -15.97
N GLU A 31 10.33 3.53 -16.65
CA GLU A 31 11.50 2.81 -16.15
C GLU A 31 12.73 3.70 -15.87
N ARG A 32 12.75 4.89 -16.50
CA ARG A 32 13.85 5.87 -16.30
C ARG A 32 13.53 6.91 -15.23
N HIS A 33 12.33 6.88 -14.66
CA HIS A 33 11.84 7.90 -13.73
C HIS A 33 11.23 7.25 -12.52
N THR A 34 11.27 7.98 -11.41
CA THR A 34 10.57 7.59 -10.20
C THR A 34 9.63 8.69 -9.73
N THR A 35 8.77 8.38 -8.79
CA THR A 35 7.85 9.32 -8.15
C THR A 35 7.98 9.25 -6.64
N VAL A 36 7.61 10.33 -5.97
CA VAL A 36 7.56 10.38 -4.50
C VAL A 36 6.75 9.20 -3.94
N SER A 37 5.60 8.87 -4.55
CA SER A 37 4.75 7.75 -4.11
C SER A 37 5.42 6.40 -4.25
N THR A 38 6.14 6.17 -5.34
CA THR A 38 6.90 4.94 -5.56
C THR A 38 7.96 4.78 -4.49
N GLU A 39 8.73 5.84 -4.24
CA GLU A 39 9.82 5.79 -3.27
C GLU A 39 9.30 5.64 -1.82
N ARG A 40 8.19 6.27 -1.45
CA ARG A 40 7.52 6.05 -0.17
C ARG A 40 7.07 4.59 0.01
N THR A 41 6.56 3.98 -1.05
CA THR A 41 6.19 2.56 -1.04
C THR A 41 7.42 1.67 -0.86
N ILE A 42 8.53 1.98 -1.54
CA ILE A 42 9.79 1.26 -1.39
C ILE A 42 10.30 1.33 0.06
N VAL A 43 10.32 2.52 0.65
CA VAL A 43 10.75 2.70 2.04
C VAL A 43 9.89 1.86 3.01
N ARG A 44 8.58 1.79 2.79
CA ARG A 44 7.68 0.90 3.55
C ARG A 44 8.03 -0.57 3.36
N LEU A 45 8.33 -0.99 2.13
CA LEU A 45 8.74 -2.37 1.84
C LEU A 45 10.10 -2.74 2.46
N LEU A 46 10.93 -1.75 2.77
CA LEU A 46 12.17 -1.96 3.53
C LEU A 46 11.93 -2.10 5.04
N GLY A 47 10.68 -1.98 5.50
CA GLY A 47 10.28 -2.20 6.87
C GLY A 47 10.16 -0.94 7.71
N VAL A 48 10.23 0.24 7.10
CA VAL A 48 10.02 1.52 7.81
C VAL A 48 8.53 1.75 8.05
N ASP A 49 8.15 2.00 9.30
CA ASP A 49 6.78 2.24 9.75
C ASP A 49 6.75 3.30 10.85
N GLY A 50 5.54 3.74 11.21
CA GLY A 50 5.35 4.76 12.26
C GLY A 50 5.39 6.18 11.71
N VAL A 51 5.42 7.13 12.64
CA VAL A 51 5.34 8.57 12.41
C VAL A 51 6.38 9.33 13.22
N ASP A 52 6.64 10.56 12.83
CA ASP A 52 7.42 11.51 13.61
C ASP A 52 6.57 12.21 14.70
N ASP A 53 7.16 13.19 15.39
CA ASP A 53 6.53 13.91 16.49
C ASP A 53 5.31 14.78 16.08
N VAL A 54 5.10 14.96 14.78
CA VAL A 54 3.98 15.74 14.20
C VAL A 54 3.05 14.87 13.36
N ASP A 55 3.06 13.56 13.58
CA ASP A 55 2.24 12.55 12.90
C ASP A 55 2.54 12.40 11.39
N THR A 56 3.71 12.82 10.92
CA THR A 56 4.15 12.55 9.54
C THR A 56 4.70 11.14 9.43
N PRO A 57 4.21 10.31 8.49
CA PRO A 57 4.77 8.97 8.29
C PRO A 57 6.26 8.98 8.01
N LEU A 58 7.05 8.17 8.72
CA LEU A 58 8.50 8.10 8.56
C LEU A 58 8.96 7.83 7.11
N PRO A 59 8.27 6.97 6.32
CA PRO A 59 8.59 6.84 4.90
C PRO A 59 8.48 8.15 4.12
N ASN A 60 7.55 9.02 4.50
CA ASN A 60 7.39 10.33 3.87
C ASN A 60 8.55 11.25 4.24
N VAL A 61 8.93 11.28 5.52
CA VAL A 61 10.08 12.09 6.00
C VAL A 61 11.35 11.72 5.22
N VAL A 62 11.64 10.43 5.09
CA VAL A 62 12.81 9.95 4.32
C VAL A 62 12.77 10.43 2.87
N VAL A 63 11.63 10.23 2.20
CA VAL A 63 11.51 10.55 0.77
C VAL A 63 11.51 12.06 0.52
N ASP A 64 10.89 12.84 1.41
CA ASP A 64 10.85 14.28 1.28
C ASP A 64 12.25 14.89 1.47
N GLN A 65 13.04 14.41 2.43
CA GLN A 65 14.45 14.83 2.57
C GLN A 65 15.28 14.48 1.33
N LEU A 66 15.12 13.28 0.76
CA LEU A 66 15.81 12.90 -0.49
C LEU A 66 15.39 13.78 -1.67
N LYS A 67 14.10 14.15 -1.75
CA LYS A 67 13.58 15.04 -2.78
C LYS A 67 14.18 16.45 -2.64
N GLU A 68 14.19 17.00 -1.43
CA GLU A 68 14.77 18.32 -1.15
C GLU A 68 16.27 18.38 -1.45
N ALA A 69 16.98 17.29 -1.19
CA ALA A 69 18.40 17.17 -1.52
C ALA A 69 18.66 16.92 -3.02
N GLY A 70 17.62 16.76 -3.86
CA GLY A 70 17.78 16.38 -5.28
C GLY A 70 18.27 14.95 -5.51
N ALA A 71 18.24 14.12 -4.48
CA ALA A 71 18.78 12.76 -4.47
C ALA A 71 17.76 11.67 -4.88
N LEU A 72 16.48 12.05 -4.97
CA LEU A 72 15.37 11.12 -5.25
C LEU A 72 15.51 10.32 -6.56
N PRO A 73 16.05 10.87 -7.66
CA PRO A 73 16.23 10.11 -8.91
C PRO A 73 17.11 8.88 -8.81
N THR A 74 18.01 8.83 -7.80
CA THR A 74 18.85 7.65 -7.54
C THR A 74 18.06 6.52 -6.86
N GLY A 75 16.90 6.85 -6.27
CA GLY A 75 16.03 5.91 -5.56
C GLY A 75 16.31 5.81 -4.08
N ALA A 76 15.26 5.80 -3.26
CA ALA A 76 15.36 5.70 -1.80
C ALA A 76 16.03 4.38 -1.36
N ALA A 77 15.83 3.29 -2.11
CA ALA A 77 16.48 2.02 -1.82
C ALA A 77 17.99 2.14 -1.77
N TYR A 78 18.60 2.81 -2.77
CA TYR A 78 20.05 3.03 -2.77
C TYR A 78 20.51 3.82 -1.54
N TRP A 79 19.84 4.93 -1.24
CA TRP A 79 20.25 5.79 -0.13
C TRP A 79 20.12 5.11 1.23
N ILE A 80 19.03 4.34 1.45
CA ILE A 80 18.88 3.53 2.66
C ILE A 80 19.92 2.43 2.71
N GLY A 81 20.15 1.72 1.60
CA GLY A 81 21.19 0.69 1.52
C GLY A 81 22.59 1.23 1.81
N ASN A 82 22.92 2.40 1.24
CA ASN A 82 24.15 3.11 1.54
C ASN A 82 24.25 3.47 3.05
N ALA A 83 23.18 4.00 3.63
CA ALA A 83 23.15 4.34 5.04
C ALA A 83 23.34 3.11 5.95
N ILE A 84 22.77 1.94 5.58
CA ILE A 84 23.00 0.68 6.29
C ILE A 84 24.47 0.31 6.25
N VAL A 85 25.11 0.38 5.07
CA VAL A 85 26.56 0.06 4.90
C VAL A 85 27.41 0.98 5.77
N GLN A 86 27.11 2.28 5.81
CA GLN A 86 27.91 3.26 6.51
C GLN A 86 27.68 3.27 8.03
N THR A 87 26.48 2.93 8.50
CA THR A 87 26.10 3.09 9.90
C THR A 87 25.88 1.77 10.65
N GLY A 88 25.65 0.68 9.92
CA GLY A 88 25.26 -0.61 10.50
C GLY A 88 23.84 -0.63 11.10
N LYS A 89 23.02 0.42 10.89
CA LYS A 89 21.69 0.55 11.43
C LYS A 89 20.64 -0.08 10.54
N THR A 90 19.49 -0.41 11.12
CA THR A 90 18.33 -0.88 10.37
C THR A 90 17.66 0.26 9.61
N PRO A 91 16.86 -0.02 8.55
CA PRO A 91 16.08 1.01 7.86
C PRO A 91 15.17 1.83 8.79
N GLN A 92 14.62 1.20 9.82
CA GLN A 92 13.77 1.87 10.81
C GLN A 92 14.57 2.89 11.63
N GLU A 93 15.71 2.48 12.21
CA GLU A 93 16.57 3.38 12.99
C GLU A 93 17.09 4.54 12.15
N ILE A 94 17.41 4.29 10.87
CA ILE A 94 17.82 5.34 9.93
C ILE A 94 16.70 6.36 9.76
N ALA A 95 15.46 5.91 9.51
CA ALA A 95 14.32 6.78 9.31
C ALA A 95 13.98 7.61 10.57
N GLU A 96 14.07 7.00 11.74
CA GLU A 96 13.86 7.68 13.03
C GLU A 96 14.91 8.77 13.25
N GLU A 97 16.18 8.48 13.03
CA GLU A 97 17.25 9.49 13.17
C GLU A 97 17.18 10.60 12.12
N MET A 98 16.68 10.29 10.91
CA MET A 98 16.40 11.32 9.92
C MET A 98 15.26 12.23 10.38
N ALA A 99 14.19 11.68 10.94
CA ALA A 99 13.07 12.45 11.46
C ALA A 99 13.48 13.35 12.64
N GLU A 100 14.37 12.87 13.49
CA GLU A 100 14.92 13.62 14.59
C GLU A 100 15.99 14.67 14.16
N GLY A 101 16.32 14.74 12.88
CA GLY A 101 17.37 15.63 12.35
C GLY A 101 18.80 15.26 12.75
N LYS A 102 19.01 14.02 13.25
CA LYS A 102 20.32 13.51 13.68
C LYS A 102 21.16 12.92 12.54
N LEU A 103 20.50 12.50 11.47
CA LEU A 103 21.14 11.83 10.35
C LEU A 103 20.68 12.45 9.01
N ASP A 104 21.63 12.78 8.17
CA ASP A 104 21.41 13.13 6.77
C ASP A 104 22.12 12.10 5.89
N ILE A 105 21.34 11.16 5.34
CA ILE A 105 21.91 10.04 4.56
C ILE A 105 22.56 10.46 3.26
N THR A 106 22.23 11.67 2.75
CA THR A 106 22.82 12.20 1.51
C THR A 106 24.25 12.73 1.71
N LYS A 107 24.64 12.96 2.96
CA LYS A 107 25.99 13.42 3.34
C LYS A 107 26.95 12.29 3.71
N LEU A 108 26.46 11.06 3.78
CA LEU A 108 27.29 9.89 4.05
C LEU A 108 28.21 9.58 2.84
N PRO A 109 29.39 8.98 3.07
CA PRO A 109 30.18 8.44 1.97
C PRO A 109 29.35 7.47 1.15
N THR A 110 29.51 7.49 -0.18
CA THR A 110 28.77 6.60 -1.07
C THR A 110 29.46 5.24 -1.20
N CYS A 111 28.68 4.16 -1.24
CA CYS A 111 29.12 2.83 -1.59
C CYS A 111 28.66 2.44 -3.01
N SER A 112 29.06 1.29 -3.49
CA SER A 112 28.58 0.77 -4.77
C SER A 112 27.09 0.38 -4.69
N GLN A 113 26.42 0.29 -5.84
CA GLN A 113 25.03 -0.18 -5.89
C GLN A 113 24.90 -1.63 -5.44
N GLU A 114 25.93 -2.44 -5.71
CA GLU A 114 25.98 -3.83 -5.28
C GLU A 114 26.02 -3.93 -3.75
N GLU A 115 26.89 -3.16 -3.09
CA GLU A 115 26.98 -3.15 -1.63
C GLU A 115 25.68 -2.66 -0.99
N ALA A 116 25.09 -1.58 -1.50
CA ALA A 116 23.79 -1.08 -1.02
C ALA A 116 22.68 -2.13 -1.20
N SER A 117 22.63 -2.80 -2.35
CA SER A 117 21.66 -3.85 -2.64
C SER A 117 21.81 -5.06 -1.71
N GLU A 118 23.05 -5.51 -1.45
CA GLU A 118 23.30 -6.61 -0.51
C GLU A 118 22.84 -6.25 0.91
N ALA A 119 23.10 -5.03 1.35
CA ALA A 119 22.71 -4.56 2.68
C ALA A 119 21.18 -4.56 2.89
N LEU A 120 20.39 -4.39 1.82
CA LEU A 120 18.91 -4.38 1.87
C LEU A 120 18.28 -5.77 1.92
N LYS A 121 18.98 -6.82 1.48
CA LYS A 121 18.43 -8.18 1.36
C LYS A 121 17.75 -8.70 2.63
N PRO A 122 18.30 -8.50 3.84
CA PRO A 122 17.65 -8.96 5.07
C PRO A 122 16.29 -8.31 5.29
N SER A 123 16.17 -7.00 5.08
CA SER A 123 14.93 -6.24 5.25
C SER A 123 13.88 -6.64 4.21
N ILE A 124 14.28 -6.78 2.96
CA ILE A 124 13.42 -7.25 1.87
C ILE A 124 12.89 -8.64 2.17
N LYS A 125 13.77 -9.56 2.58
CA LYS A 125 13.40 -10.94 2.94
C LYS A 125 12.37 -10.95 4.08
N ALA A 126 12.63 -10.22 5.15
CA ALA A 126 11.72 -10.14 6.30
C ALA A 126 10.32 -9.62 5.91
N THR A 127 10.27 -8.65 5.03
CA THR A 127 8.99 -8.11 4.52
C THR A 127 8.23 -9.12 3.67
N PHE A 128 8.90 -9.81 2.76
CA PHE A 128 8.26 -10.87 1.96
C PHE A 128 7.78 -12.04 2.83
N GLU A 129 8.57 -12.47 3.80
CA GLU A 129 8.14 -13.51 4.76
C GLU A 129 6.90 -13.08 5.55
N LYS A 130 6.82 -11.80 5.96
CA LYS A 130 5.62 -11.24 6.61
C LYS A 130 4.40 -11.26 5.69
N ILE A 131 4.57 -10.89 4.42
CA ILE A 131 3.50 -10.90 3.41
C ILE A 131 3.00 -12.34 3.18
N ASP A 132 3.92 -13.26 2.95
CA ASP A 132 3.59 -14.67 2.70
C ASP A 132 2.91 -15.32 3.90
N MET A 133 3.36 -15.02 5.11
CA MET A 133 2.72 -15.48 6.34
C MET A 133 1.29 -14.97 6.47
N GLN A 134 1.03 -13.69 6.18
CA GLN A 134 -0.33 -13.13 6.23
C GLN A 134 -1.23 -13.72 5.14
N LYS A 135 -0.67 -13.95 3.95
CA LYS A 135 -1.39 -14.64 2.87
C LYS A 135 -1.77 -16.07 3.28
N ALA A 136 -0.83 -16.83 3.83
CA ALA A 136 -1.08 -18.19 4.29
C ALA A 136 -2.15 -18.26 5.40
N LYS A 137 -2.09 -17.35 6.37
CA LYS A 137 -3.13 -17.23 7.42
C LYS A 137 -4.52 -16.99 6.82
N ARG A 138 -4.63 -16.09 5.85
CA ARG A 138 -5.89 -15.81 5.18
C ARG A 138 -6.42 -17.03 4.42
N GLU A 139 -5.55 -17.72 3.69
CA GLU A 139 -5.92 -18.92 2.95
C GLU A 139 -6.38 -20.05 3.85
N GLU A 140 -5.74 -20.24 5.00
CA GLU A 140 -6.15 -21.21 6.00
C GLU A 140 -7.49 -20.84 6.63
N TYR A 141 -7.68 -19.57 6.95
CA TYR A 141 -8.96 -19.09 7.48
C TYR A 141 -10.11 -19.29 6.49
N LEU A 142 -9.88 -18.96 5.21
CA LEU A 142 -10.84 -19.23 4.13
C LEU A 142 -11.22 -20.72 4.02
N LYS A 143 -10.26 -21.61 4.14
CA LYS A 143 -10.53 -23.06 4.11
C LYS A 143 -11.35 -23.53 5.30
N THR A 144 -11.12 -22.92 6.46
CA THR A 144 -11.78 -23.31 7.71
C THR A 144 -13.21 -22.82 7.78
N ILE A 145 -13.45 -21.55 7.47
CA ILE A 145 -14.77 -20.92 7.62
C ILE A 145 -15.63 -21.00 6.36
N GLY A 146 -15.00 -21.09 5.19
CA GLY A 146 -15.67 -21.09 3.88
C GLY A 146 -16.08 -19.70 3.40
N GLU A 147 -16.66 -19.66 2.21
CA GLU A 147 -17.15 -18.44 1.56
C GLU A 147 -18.67 -18.48 1.37
N GLY A 148 -19.27 -17.32 1.16
CA GLY A 148 -20.67 -17.21 0.79
C GLY A 148 -20.97 -17.74 -0.62
N PRO A 149 -22.25 -17.91 -0.98
CA PRO A 149 -22.64 -18.34 -2.33
C PRO A 149 -22.41 -17.25 -3.36
N GLU A 150 -22.10 -17.63 -4.59
CA GLU A 150 -22.05 -16.69 -5.72
C GLU A 150 -23.45 -16.43 -6.32
N PRO A 151 -23.72 -15.21 -6.81
CA PRO A 151 -22.81 -14.05 -6.87
C PRO A 151 -22.67 -13.35 -5.52
N TYR A 152 -21.46 -12.88 -5.21
CA TYR A 152 -21.19 -12.17 -3.96
C TYR A 152 -21.95 -10.83 -3.90
N ILE A 153 -22.50 -10.53 -2.73
CA ILE A 153 -23.10 -9.23 -2.42
C ILE A 153 -22.00 -8.28 -1.92
N TYR A 154 -21.82 -7.21 -2.66
CA TYR A 154 -20.81 -6.18 -2.40
C TYR A 154 -21.45 -4.94 -1.79
N VAL A 155 -21.00 -4.52 -0.62
CA VAL A 155 -21.50 -3.35 0.10
C VAL A 155 -20.37 -2.39 0.42
N ILE A 156 -20.58 -1.11 0.16
CA ILE A 156 -19.64 -0.04 0.49
C ILE A 156 -20.06 0.60 1.81
N VAL A 157 -19.13 0.72 2.75
CA VAL A 157 -19.26 1.51 3.96
C VAL A 157 -18.21 2.61 3.95
N ALA A 158 -18.63 3.86 4.05
CA ALA A 158 -17.77 5.01 3.80
C ALA A 158 -18.26 6.27 4.53
N THR A 159 -18.47 6.19 5.84
CA THR A 159 -18.84 7.37 6.63
C THR A 159 -17.66 8.30 6.87
N GLY A 160 -16.43 7.79 6.73
CA GLY A 160 -15.21 8.49 7.10
C GLY A 160 -14.79 8.26 8.55
N ASN A 161 -15.65 7.72 9.38
CA ASN A 161 -15.37 7.33 10.76
C ASN A 161 -15.26 5.82 10.85
N ILE A 162 -14.07 5.30 11.16
CA ILE A 162 -13.81 3.86 11.20
C ILE A 162 -14.71 3.12 12.20
N TYR A 163 -15.06 3.74 13.30
CA TYR A 163 -15.88 3.12 14.33
C TYR A 163 -17.35 2.96 13.86
N GLU A 164 -17.89 3.96 13.15
CA GLU A 164 -19.19 3.87 12.51
C GLU A 164 -19.17 2.90 11.33
N ASP A 165 -18.11 2.91 10.55
CA ASP A 165 -17.93 1.99 9.43
C ASP A 165 -17.92 0.53 9.89
N VAL A 166 -17.31 0.23 11.03
CA VAL A 166 -17.32 -1.11 11.63
C VAL A 166 -18.73 -1.57 11.96
N ILE A 167 -19.54 -0.71 12.60
CA ILE A 167 -20.96 -1.03 12.95
C ILE A 167 -21.76 -1.31 11.68
N GLN A 168 -21.62 -0.48 10.66
CA GLN A 168 -22.32 -0.66 9.39
C GLN A 168 -21.85 -1.91 8.64
N ALA A 169 -20.54 -2.18 8.64
CA ALA A 169 -19.95 -3.35 8.00
C ALA A 169 -20.46 -4.67 8.63
N GLN A 170 -20.48 -4.74 9.94
CA GLN A 170 -21.01 -5.91 10.67
C GLN A 170 -22.51 -6.09 10.42
N ALA A 171 -23.29 -5.00 10.42
CA ALA A 171 -24.71 -5.05 10.11
C ALA A 171 -24.97 -5.54 8.68
N ALA A 172 -24.19 -5.05 7.70
CA ALA A 172 -24.29 -5.49 6.31
C ALA A 172 -23.92 -6.98 6.15
N ALA A 173 -22.87 -7.44 6.84
CA ALA A 173 -22.48 -8.85 6.82
C ALA A 173 -23.57 -9.77 7.37
N ARG A 174 -24.23 -9.39 8.48
CA ARG A 174 -25.39 -10.12 9.03
C ARG A 174 -26.57 -10.14 8.08
N GLN A 175 -26.71 -9.13 7.22
CA GLN A 175 -27.79 -9.05 6.21
C GLN A 175 -27.41 -9.73 4.89
N GLY A 176 -26.26 -10.38 4.81
CA GLY A 176 -25.86 -11.17 3.65
C GLY A 176 -24.77 -10.59 2.77
N ALA A 177 -24.12 -9.48 3.16
CA ALA A 177 -22.99 -8.97 2.41
C ALA A 177 -21.79 -9.93 2.54
N ASP A 178 -21.15 -10.23 1.40
CA ASP A 178 -19.98 -11.11 1.30
C ASP A 178 -18.69 -10.31 1.17
N ILE A 179 -18.79 -9.10 0.63
CA ILE A 179 -17.67 -8.19 0.43
C ILE A 179 -18.04 -6.84 1.02
N ILE A 180 -17.22 -6.38 1.95
CA ILE A 180 -17.31 -5.02 2.48
C ILE A 180 -16.18 -4.19 1.86
N ALA A 181 -16.55 -3.09 1.22
CA ALA A 181 -15.61 -2.12 0.71
C ALA A 181 -15.54 -0.89 1.60
N VAL A 182 -14.33 -0.47 1.89
CA VAL A 182 -14.06 0.75 2.64
C VAL A 182 -13.29 1.72 1.78
N ILE A 183 -13.66 2.99 1.84
CA ILE A 183 -12.98 4.07 1.13
C ILE A 183 -12.25 4.88 2.19
N ARG A 184 -10.92 4.86 2.16
CA ARG A 184 -10.09 5.59 3.13
C ARG A 184 -9.48 6.83 2.54
N THR A 185 -9.11 6.79 1.27
CA THR A 185 -8.76 7.98 0.50
C THR A 185 -9.60 8.01 -0.75
N THR A 186 -10.18 9.13 -1.04
CA THR A 186 -10.85 9.32 -2.32
C THR A 186 -9.82 9.70 -3.38
N ALA A 187 -10.04 9.26 -4.59
CA ALA A 187 -9.19 9.63 -5.73
C ALA A 187 -9.14 11.15 -5.99
N GLN A 188 -10.05 11.89 -5.39
CA GLN A 188 -10.08 13.35 -5.46
C GLN A 188 -9.04 14.02 -4.55
N SER A 189 -8.60 13.34 -3.50
CA SER A 189 -7.56 13.87 -2.63
C SER A 189 -6.21 13.33 -3.05
N LEU A 190 -5.55 14.06 -3.90
CA LEU A 190 -4.14 13.85 -4.21
C LEU A 190 -3.29 14.35 -3.03
N LEU A 191 -3.49 13.76 -1.88
CA LEU A 191 -2.70 14.08 -0.71
C LEU A 191 -1.32 13.46 -0.87
N ASP A 192 -0.29 14.21 -0.59
CA ASP A 192 1.09 13.71 -0.58
C ASP A 192 1.29 12.66 0.50
N TYR A 193 0.55 12.77 1.58
CA TYR A 193 0.52 11.76 2.65
C TYR A 193 -0.86 11.74 3.32
N VAL A 194 -1.12 10.63 4.01
CA VAL A 194 -2.30 10.48 4.87
C VAL A 194 -1.79 10.35 6.30
N PRO A 195 -2.15 11.26 7.21
CA PRO A 195 -1.71 11.19 8.59
C PRO A 195 -2.04 9.85 9.25
N TYR A 196 -1.15 9.39 10.13
CA TYR A 196 -1.38 8.19 10.93
C TYR A 196 -2.47 8.45 11.96
N GLY A 197 -3.32 7.46 12.21
CA GLY A 197 -4.34 7.54 13.24
C GLY A 197 -5.70 7.00 12.82
N PRO A 198 -6.70 6.97 13.73
CA PRO A 198 -8.07 6.64 13.39
C PRO A 198 -8.63 7.73 12.49
N THR A 199 -9.31 7.35 11.44
CA THR A 199 -9.95 8.35 10.61
C THR A 199 -11.20 8.87 11.24
N THR A 200 -11.38 10.11 11.05
CA THR A 200 -12.63 10.79 11.21
C THR A 200 -13.02 11.40 9.90
N GLU A 201 -14.10 12.04 9.86
CA GLU A 201 -14.70 12.77 8.79
C GLU A 201 -13.73 13.30 7.75
N GLY A 202 -13.87 12.90 6.54
CA GLY A 202 -13.01 13.49 5.59
C GLY A 202 -13.67 13.71 4.26
N PHE A 203 -13.79 14.91 3.89
CA PHE A 203 -13.72 15.22 2.49
C PHE A 203 -12.36 14.82 1.96
N GLY A 204 -12.27 13.63 1.41
CA GLY A 204 -11.10 13.16 0.76
C GLY A 204 -9.83 13.11 1.62
N GLY A 205 -9.97 13.21 2.91
CA GLY A 205 -8.89 13.22 3.86
C GLY A 205 -9.09 12.21 4.96
N THR A 206 -9.74 11.12 4.68
CA THR A 206 -9.76 10.02 5.62
C THR A 206 -8.40 9.39 5.67
N TYR A 207 -7.88 9.24 6.86
CA TYR A 207 -6.60 8.58 7.08
C TYR A 207 -6.67 7.14 6.61
N ALA A 208 -5.94 6.78 5.58
CA ALA A 208 -5.78 5.41 5.12
C ALA A 208 -4.68 4.74 5.93
N THR A 209 -4.91 4.56 7.23
CA THR A 209 -3.90 3.97 8.09
C THR A 209 -4.02 2.45 8.10
N GLN A 210 -2.90 1.78 8.34
CA GLN A 210 -2.88 0.34 8.59
C GLN A 210 -3.76 -0.04 9.79
N GLU A 211 -3.87 0.86 10.77
CA GLU A 211 -4.72 0.66 11.93
C GLU A 211 -6.20 0.59 11.58
N ASN A 212 -6.69 1.45 10.69
CA ASN A 212 -8.07 1.38 10.22
C ASN A 212 -8.38 0.05 9.52
N PHE A 213 -7.44 -0.46 8.73
CA PHE A 213 -7.61 -1.77 8.10
C PHE A 213 -7.56 -2.90 9.11
N ARG A 214 -6.71 -2.81 10.13
CA ARG A 214 -6.63 -3.77 11.21
C ARG A 214 -7.93 -3.81 12.02
N ILE A 215 -8.48 -2.65 12.37
CA ILE A 215 -9.76 -2.52 13.07
C ILE A 215 -10.89 -3.15 12.24
N MET A 216 -11.01 -2.77 10.97
CA MET A 216 -12.05 -3.31 10.09
C MET A 216 -11.87 -4.81 9.86
N ARG A 217 -10.65 -5.29 9.59
CA ARG A 217 -10.41 -6.72 9.40
C ARG A 217 -10.81 -7.54 10.62
N LYS A 218 -10.44 -7.08 11.82
CA LYS A 218 -10.83 -7.74 13.07
C LYS A 218 -12.36 -7.81 13.21
N ALA A 219 -13.06 -6.70 12.96
CA ALA A 219 -14.52 -6.67 13.04
C ALA A 219 -15.19 -7.61 12.02
N LEU A 220 -14.62 -7.74 10.81
CA LEU A 220 -15.14 -8.65 9.80
C LEU A 220 -14.81 -10.12 10.08
N ASP A 221 -13.71 -10.40 10.78
CA ASP A 221 -13.41 -11.75 11.25
C ASP A 221 -14.42 -12.17 12.33
N GLU A 222 -14.68 -11.30 13.32
CA GLU A 222 -15.66 -11.54 14.38
C GLU A 222 -17.06 -11.82 13.82
N VAL A 223 -17.57 -10.98 12.94
CA VAL A 223 -18.90 -11.21 12.33
C VAL A 223 -18.88 -12.39 11.34
N GLY A 224 -17.75 -12.66 10.70
CA GLY A 224 -17.57 -13.82 9.83
C GLY A 224 -17.73 -15.14 10.58
N GLU A 225 -17.16 -15.23 11.78
CA GLU A 225 -17.36 -16.38 12.68
C GLU A 225 -18.83 -16.50 13.11
N GLU A 226 -19.49 -15.39 13.43
CA GLU A 226 -20.91 -15.36 13.80
C GLU A 226 -21.81 -15.88 12.67
N VAL A 227 -21.58 -15.44 11.44
CA VAL A 227 -22.40 -15.81 10.27
C VAL A 227 -21.93 -17.07 9.53
N GLY A 228 -20.81 -17.66 9.97
CA GLY A 228 -20.26 -18.90 9.44
C GLY A 228 -19.69 -18.79 8.01
N ARG A 229 -19.16 -17.64 7.62
CA ARG A 229 -18.49 -17.44 6.33
C ARG A 229 -17.49 -16.30 6.36
N TYR A 230 -16.48 -16.38 5.51
CA TYR A 230 -15.47 -15.33 5.36
C TYR A 230 -16.06 -14.08 4.69
N ILE A 231 -15.96 -12.93 5.36
CA ILE A 231 -16.35 -11.64 4.80
C ILE A 231 -15.10 -10.95 4.21
N ARG A 232 -15.10 -10.72 2.92
CA ARG A 232 -13.97 -10.10 2.22
C ARG A 232 -13.91 -8.61 2.53
N LEU A 233 -12.70 -8.10 2.74
CA LEU A 233 -12.43 -6.67 2.85
C LEU A 233 -11.82 -6.18 1.54
N CYS A 234 -12.48 -5.22 0.90
CA CYS A 234 -11.96 -4.50 -0.25
C CYS A 234 -11.64 -3.07 0.18
N ASN A 235 -10.45 -2.62 -0.13
CA ASN A 235 -10.01 -1.28 0.22
C ASN A 235 -9.84 -0.41 -1.02
N TYR A 236 -10.55 0.71 -1.03
CA TYR A 236 -10.29 1.79 -1.97
C TYR A 236 -9.33 2.78 -1.33
N SER A 237 -8.07 2.59 -1.56
CA SER A 237 -7.06 3.61 -1.28
C SER A 237 -6.45 4.05 -2.61
N SER A 238 -6.11 5.31 -2.72
CA SER A 238 -5.23 5.69 -3.80
C SER A 238 -3.87 5.04 -3.49
N GLY A 239 -3.37 4.24 -4.41
CA GLY A 239 -2.07 3.55 -4.23
C GLY A 239 -0.89 4.51 -4.11
N MET A 240 -1.17 5.79 -4.06
CA MET A 240 -0.19 6.86 -4.00
C MET A 240 -0.11 7.53 -2.62
N CYS A 241 -0.91 7.08 -1.69
CA CYS A 241 -0.90 7.63 -0.33
C CYS A 241 -0.21 6.71 0.65
#